data_4b3cffc7f3f52341f714844310a8988e
#
_entry.id   4b3cffc7f3f52341f714844310a8988e
#
_cell.length_a   1.000
_cell.length_b   1.000
_cell.length_c   1.000
_cell.angle_alpha   90.00
_cell.angle_beta   90.00
_cell.angle_gamma   90.00
#
_symmetry.space_group_name_H-M   'P 1'
#
loop_
_entity.id
_entity.type
_entity.pdbx_description
1 polymer ?
#
loop_
_entity_poly.entity_id
_entity_poly.type
_entity_poly.pdbx_seq_one_letter_code
_entity_poly.pdbx_strand_id
1 'polypeptide(L)'
;LAGVDESPEMLAAFLAAVRAAGVAAEAVEGRWPEVAGRVGPADVVVCHHVLYNVADLASFVGALTGHARRRVVCELTERHPLVGLAPLWRRFWDLERPDGPGADDAVAALRALGLAVDRKDWESPDRFGFDDFDELVAFTRRRLCLPAARDGEVAEALLEEGTRQVGGVWVSGQPRRVTTLSWPGSAG
;
A
#
# COMPACT_ATOMS: atom_id res chain seq x y z
N LEU A 1 -8.66 -16.56 -10.17
CA LEU A 1 -7.98 -15.75 -9.17
C LEU A 1 -8.67 -15.89 -7.83
N ALA A 2 -7.92 -15.66 -6.72
CA ALA A 2 -8.51 -15.49 -5.39
C ALA A 2 -8.04 -14.14 -4.81
N GLY A 3 -8.97 -13.38 -4.26
CA GLY A 3 -8.69 -12.11 -3.55
C GLY A 3 -9.02 -12.23 -2.07
N VAL A 4 -8.13 -11.75 -1.22
CA VAL A 4 -8.33 -11.71 0.24
C VAL A 4 -8.18 -10.27 0.72
N ASP A 5 -9.18 -9.78 1.41
CA ASP A 5 -9.15 -8.46 2.07
C ASP A 5 -10.12 -8.43 3.25
N GLU A 6 -9.88 -7.60 4.25
CA GLU A 6 -10.82 -7.39 5.35
C GLU A 6 -11.89 -6.33 5.03
N SER A 7 -11.76 -5.60 3.92
CA SER A 7 -12.74 -4.61 3.45
C SER A 7 -13.67 -5.22 2.39
N PRO A 8 -14.99 -5.31 2.65
CA PRO A 8 -15.97 -5.73 1.66
C PRO A 8 -15.97 -4.85 0.40
N GLU A 9 -15.70 -3.55 0.55
CA GLU A 9 -15.65 -2.60 -0.57
C GLU A 9 -14.47 -2.91 -1.50
N MET A 10 -13.29 -3.24 -0.94
CA MET A 10 -12.12 -3.64 -1.72
C MET A 10 -12.36 -4.95 -2.45
N LEU A 11 -13.00 -5.92 -1.81
CA LEU A 11 -13.38 -7.18 -2.45
C LEU A 11 -14.41 -6.97 -3.57
N ALA A 12 -15.38 -6.09 -3.38
CA ALA A 12 -16.35 -5.74 -4.41
C ALA A 12 -15.66 -5.09 -5.63
N ALA A 13 -14.72 -4.17 -5.39
CA ALA A 13 -13.93 -3.54 -6.45
C ALA A 13 -13.06 -4.56 -7.20
N PHE A 14 -12.40 -5.47 -6.47
CA PHE A 14 -11.63 -6.57 -7.05
C PHE A 14 -12.51 -7.44 -7.96
N LEU A 15 -13.67 -7.91 -7.47
CA LEU A 15 -14.58 -8.75 -8.26
C LEU A 15 -15.12 -8.02 -9.50
N ALA A 16 -15.37 -6.71 -9.40
CA ALA A 16 -15.79 -5.90 -10.53
C ALA A 16 -14.69 -5.83 -11.61
N ALA A 17 -13.45 -5.56 -11.19
CA ALA A 17 -12.30 -5.44 -12.09
C ALA A 17 -11.99 -6.78 -12.82
N VAL A 18 -11.96 -7.91 -12.10
CA VAL A 18 -11.67 -9.21 -12.70
C VAL A 18 -12.81 -9.68 -13.62
N ARG A 19 -14.07 -9.35 -13.29
CA ARG A 19 -15.22 -9.62 -14.16
C ARG A 19 -15.11 -8.82 -15.45
N ALA A 20 -14.74 -7.54 -15.38
CA ALA A 20 -14.54 -6.69 -16.55
C ALA A 20 -13.42 -7.23 -17.46
N ALA A 21 -12.40 -7.87 -16.86
CA ALA A 21 -11.32 -8.55 -17.58
C ALA A 21 -11.70 -9.97 -18.10
N GLY A 22 -12.91 -10.45 -17.85
CA GLY A 22 -13.36 -11.79 -18.26
C GLY A 22 -12.69 -12.93 -17.49
N VAL A 23 -12.18 -12.67 -16.28
CA VAL A 23 -11.45 -13.64 -15.46
C VAL A 23 -12.34 -14.17 -14.34
N ALA A 24 -12.34 -15.50 -14.13
CA ALA A 24 -13.01 -16.11 -12.99
C ALA A 24 -12.24 -15.84 -11.70
N ALA A 25 -12.95 -15.41 -10.66
CA ALA A 25 -12.35 -15.13 -9.37
C ALA A 25 -13.30 -15.42 -8.21
N GLU A 26 -12.71 -15.70 -7.04
CA GLU A 26 -13.39 -15.77 -5.75
C GLU A 26 -12.84 -14.68 -4.81
N ALA A 27 -13.65 -14.28 -3.85
CA ALA A 27 -13.28 -13.32 -2.81
C ALA A 27 -13.47 -13.95 -1.43
N VAL A 28 -12.48 -13.79 -0.57
CA VAL A 28 -12.50 -14.26 0.82
C VAL A 28 -12.34 -13.07 1.74
N GLU A 29 -13.40 -12.72 2.45
CA GLU A 29 -13.36 -11.67 3.46
C GLU A 29 -12.65 -12.16 4.71
N GLY A 30 -11.68 -11.39 5.17
CA GLY A 30 -10.94 -11.60 6.40
C GLY A 30 -9.49 -11.16 6.34
N ARG A 31 -8.86 -11.22 7.50
CA ARG A 31 -7.46 -10.82 7.68
C ARG A 31 -6.51 -11.96 7.32
N TRP A 32 -5.52 -11.66 6.50
CA TRP A 32 -4.40 -12.57 6.28
C TRP A 32 -3.40 -12.48 7.46
N PRO A 33 -2.87 -13.60 8.03
CA PRO A 33 -3.03 -15.00 7.58
C PRO A 33 -4.20 -15.76 8.21
N GLU A 34 -5.06 -15.13 8.99
CA GLU A 34 -6.13 -15.82 9.75
C GLU A 34 -7.06 -16.65 8.84
N VAL A 35 -7.34 -16.16 7.64
CA VAL A 35 -8.21 -16.81 6.65
C VAL A 35 -7.43 -17.67 5.64
N ALA A 36 -6.14 -17.86 5.82
CA ALA A 36 -5.29 -18.60 4.88
C ALA A 36 -5.82 -20.01 4.58
N GLY A 37 -6.35 -20.71 5.57
CA GLY A 37 -6.95 -22.05 5.42
C GLY A 37 -8.22 -22.09 4.55
N ARG A 38 -8.78 -20.95 4.17
CA ARG A 38 -9.95 -20.84 3.28
C ARG A 38 -9.56 -20.58 1.82
N VAL A 39 -8.29 -20.41 1.54
CA VAL A 39 -7.75 -20.10 0.20
C VAL A 39 -6.83 -21.24 -0.23
N GLY A 40 -7.06 -21.74 -1.44
CA GLY A 40 -6.17 -22.77 -2.02
C GLY A 40 -4.83 -22.15 -2.47
N PRO A 41 -3.76 -22.98 -2.57
CA PRO A 41 -2.48 -22.52 -3.06
C PRO A 41 -2.55 -22.12 -4.53
N ALA A 42 -1.79 -21.08 -4.91
CA ALA A 42 -1.70 -20.52 -6.26
C ALA A 42 -0.25 -20.60 -6.79
N ASP A 43 -0.07 -20.51 -8.11
CA ASP A 43 1.29 -20.47 -8.68
C ASP A 43 2.04 -19.23 -8.23
N VAL A 44 1.35 -18.09 -8.20
CA VAL A 44 1.91 -16.80 -7.76
C VAL A 44 0.97 -16.19 -6.73
N VAL A 45 1.55 -15.75 -5.62
CA VAL A 45 0.86 -14.94 -4.60
C VAL A 45 1.37 -13.52 -4.69
N VAL A 46 0.46 -12.55 -4.80
CA VAL A 46 0.80 -11.12 -4.85
C VAL A 46 0.30 -10.40 -3.60
N CYS A 47 1.09 -9.42 -3.11
CA CYS A 47 0.74 -8.62 -1.95
C CYS A 47 1.27 -7.20 -2.15
N HIS A 48 0.39 -6.22 -2.36
CA HIS A 48 0.78 -4.87 -2.70
C HIS A 48 0.43 -3.90 -1.57
N HIS A 49 1.41 -3.06 -1.18
CA HIS A 49 1.26 -1.97 -0.22
C HIS A 49 0.76 -2.36 1.18
N VAL A 50 1.07 -3.59 1.65
CA VAL A 50 0.60 -4.12 2.93
C VAL A 50 1.72 -4.29 3.96
N LEU A 51 2.94 -4.70 3.55
CA LEU A 51 3.99 -5.15 4.47
C LEU A 51 4.35 -4.16 5.57
N TYR A 52 4.27 -2.86 5.34
CA TYR A 52 4.58 -1.85 6.37
C TYR A 52 3.48 -1.69 7.45
N ASN A 53 2.35 -2.37 7.29
CA ASN A 53 1.24 -2.33 8.25
C ASN A 53 1.09 -3.65 9.03
N VAL A 54 2.00 -4.61 8.81
CA VAL A 54 1.93 -5.95 9.39
C VAL A 54 2.73 -6.00 10.68
N ALA A 55 2.08 -6.27 11.81
CA ALA A 55 2.73 -6.37 13.11
C ALA A 55 3.52 -7.69 13.27
N ASP A 56 2.94 -8.82 12.85
CA ASP A 56 3.62 -10.13 12.83
C ASP A 56 4.01 -10.47 11.39
N LEU A 57 5.12 -9.90 10.95
CA LEU A 57 5.62 -10.09 9.58
C LEU A 57 6.01 -11.55 9.32
N ALA A 58 6.53 -12.26 10.31
CA ALA A 58 6.98 -13.64 10.15
C ALA A 58 5.82 -14.58 9.80
N SER A 59 4.73 -14.55 10.57
CA SER A 59 3.53 -15.34 10.31
C SER A 59 2.87 -14.93 8.98
N PHE A 60 2.78 -13.63 8.70
CA PHE A 60 2.18 -13.12 7.48
C PHE A 60 2.91 -13.62 6.24
N VAL A 61 4.23 -13.43 6.18
CA VAL A 61 5.08 -13.81 5.05
C VAL A 61 5.21 -15.33 4.93
N GLY A 62 5.29 -16.03 6.05
CA GLY A 62 5.28 -17.50 6.09
C GLY A 62 4.03 -18.07 5.42
N ALA A 63 2.86 -17.50 5.69
CA ALA A 63 1.61 -17.91 5.06
C ALA A 63 1.58 -17.55 3.55
N LEU A 64 2.07 -16.38 3.12
CA LEU A 64 2.19 -16.06 1.69
C LEU A 64 3.08 -17.07 0.98
N THR A 65 4.24 -17.40 1.57
CA THR A 65 5.21 -18.33 1.01
C THR A 65 4.63 -19.75 0.91
N GLY A 66 3.92 -20.19 1.96
CA GLY A 66 3.25 -21.50 1.99
C GLY A 66 2.08 -21.64 1.03
N HIS A 67 1.50 -20.53 0.54
CA HIS A 67 0.42 -20.56 -0.46
C HIS A 67 0.92 -20.38 -1.90
N ALA A 68 2.17 -19.97 -2.10
CA ALA A 68 2.77 -19.83 -3.43
C ALA A 68 3.46 -21.12 -3.86
N ARG A 69 3.06 -21.73 -4.98
CA ARG A 69 3.78 -22.87 -5.57
C ARG A 69 5.09 -22.46 -6.23
N ARG A 70 5.14 -21.29 -6.81
CA ARG A 70 6.30 -20.81 -7.58
C ARG A 70 6.93 -19.56 -6.99
N ARG A 71 6.13 -18.50 -6.74
CA ARG A 71 6.68 -17.20 -6.37
C ARG A 71 5.71 -16.36 -5.56
N VAL A 72 6.23 -15.66 -4.57
CA VAL A 72 5.58 -14.51 -3.94
C VAL A 72 6.13 -13.24 -4.58
N VAL A 73 5.25 -12.28 -4.85
CA VAL A 73 5.58 -10.95 -5.37
C VAL A 73 4.93 -9.91 -4.48
N CYS A 74 5.73 -9.06 -3.87
CA CYS A 74 5.25 -7.94 -3.07
C CYS A 74 5.67 -6.62 -3.70
N GLU A 75 4.78 -5.65 -3.64
CA GLU A 75 5.08 -4.29 -4.04
C GLU A 75 4.86 -3.33 -2.89
N LEU A 76 5.78 -2.41 -2.71
CA LEU A 76 5.68 -1.34 -1.71
C LEU A 76 6.38 -0.08 -2.22
N THR A 77 6.01 1.06 -1.65
CA THR A 77 6.74 2.30 -1.90
C THR A 77 8.09 2.27 -1.19
N GLU A 78 9.11 2.92 -1.77
CA GLU A 78 10.46 3.03 -1.18
C GLU A 78 10.39 3.57 0.26
N ARG A 79 9.57 4.58 0.49
CA ARG A 79 9.25 5.13 1.82
C ARG A 79 7.76 4.90 2.13
N HIS A 80 7.40 4.87 3.40
CA HIS A 80 6.00 4.72 3.79
C HIS A 80 5.11 5.77 3.10
N PRO A 81 3.93 5.41 2.54
CA PRO A 81 3.10 6.32 1.74
C PRO A 81 2.69 7.62 2.45
N LEU A 82 2.59 7.59 3.79
CA LEU A 82 2.19 8.75 4.59
C LEU A 82 3.35 9.64 5.05
N VAL A 83 4.59 9.34 4.66
CA VAL A 83 5.76 10.19 5.00
C VAL A 83 5.61 11.59 4.43
N GLY A 84 5.00 11.73 3.24
CA GLY A 84 4.71 13.02 2.63
C GLY A 84 3.84 13.95 3.49
N LEU A 85 3.10 13.40 4.47
CA LEU A 85 2.30 14.20 5.40
C LEU A 85 3.08 14.67 6.66
N ALA A 86 4.34 14.27 6.82
CA ALA A 86 5.13 14.62 8.01
C ALA A 86 5.24 16.13 8.26
N PRO A 87 5.46 17.01 7.25
CA PRO A 87 5.47 18.46 7.45
C PRO A 87 4.12 18.98 7.98
N LEU A 88 3.02 18.44 7.47
CA LEU A 88 1.68 18.82 7.92
C LEU A 88 1.40 18.33 9.34
N TRP A 89 1.86 17.15 9.73
CA TRP A 89 1.76 16.68 11.11
C TRP A 89 2.53 17.58 12.08
N ARG A 90 3.73 18.04 11.69
CA ARG A 90 4.49 19.02 12.47
C ARG A 90 3.75 20.36 12.58
N ARG A 91 3.20 20.86 11.46
CA ARG A 91 2.47 22.13 11.41
C ARG A 91 1.23 22.15 12.30
N PHE A 92 0.41 21.10 12.23
CA PHE A 92 -0.91 21.08 12.89
C PHE A 92 -0.90 20.51 14.30
N TRP A 93 0.10 19.68 14.63
CA TRP A 93 0.11 18.92 15.87
C TRP A 93 1.44 19.00 16.65
N ASP A 94 2.44 19.69 16.10
CA ASP A 94 3.81 19.68 16.62
C ASP A 94 4.35 18.24 16.85
N LEU A 95 4.01 17.34 15.94
CA LEU A 95 4.37 15.92 16.00
C LEU A 95 5.36 15.55 14.91
N GLU A 96 6.50 15.00 15.33
CA GLU A 96 7.45 14.32 14.45
C GLU A 96 6.93 12.93 14.14
N ARG A 97 6.82 12.60 12.85
CA ARG A 97 6.45 11.26 12.42
C ARG A 97 7.68 10.48 11.95
N PRO A 98 7.77 9.16 12.27
CA PRO A 98 8.86 8.33 11.77
C PRO A 98 8.84 8.22 10.24
N ASP A 99 10.01 8.11 9.64
CA ASP A 99 10.18 7.96 8.18
C ASP A 99 9.95 6.54 7.67
N GLY A 100 9.93 5.56 8.56
CA GLY A 100 9.79 4.15 8.25
C GLY A 100 8.56 3.50 8.89
N PRO A 101 8.41 2.18 8.69
CA PRO A 101 9.29 1.34 7.88
C PRO A 101 9.16 1.59 6.38
N GLY A 102 10.25 1.39 5.63
CA GLY A 102 10.32 1.50 4.17
C GLY A 102 10.73 0.19 3.49
N ALA A 103 11.08 0.27 2.21
CA ALA A 103 11.48 -0.90 1.41
C ALA A 103 12.77 -1.55 1.93
N ASP A 104 13.73 -0.77 2.41
CA ASP A 104 14.98 -1.29 2.95
C ASP A 104 14.75 -2.10 4.23
N ASP A 105 13.86 -1.63 5.11
CA ASP A 105 13.48 -2.34 6.33
C ASP A 105 12.78 -3.67 5.98
N ALA A 106 11.88 -3.64 5.00
CA ALA A 106 11.20 -4.84 4.52
C ALA A 106 12.20 -5.87 3.97
N VAL A 107 13.15 -5.46 3.13
CA VAL A 107 14.21 -6.35 2.60
C VAL A 107 15.04 -6.95 3.73
N ALA A 108 15.48 -6.13 4.69
CA ALA A 108 16.27 -6.59 5.83
C ALA A 108 15.49 -7.64 6.65
N ALA A 109 14.22 -7.36 6.95
CA ALA A 109 13.37 -8.27 7.71
C ALA A 109 13.10 -9.59 6.97
N LEU A 110 12.79 -9.55 5.67
CA LEU A 110 12.56 -10.75 4.86
C LEU A 110 13.81 -11.62 4.77
N ARG A 111 15.00 -11.03 4.60
CA ARG A 111 16.27 -11.74 4.61
C ARG A 111 16.62 -12.34 5.96
N ALA A 112 16.29 -11.65 7.06
CA ALA A 112 16.44 -12.18 8.40
C ALA A 112 15.53 -13.40 8.66
N LEU A 113 14.39 -13.51 7.97
CA LEU A 113 13.52 -14.70 7.95
C LEU A 113 14.07 -15.82 7.03
N GLY A 114 15.24 -15.67 6.44
CA GLY A 114 15.90 -16.68 5.58
C GLY A 114 15.41 -16.70 4.14
N LEU A 115 14.66 -15.69 3.69
CA LEU A 115 14.16 -15.65 2.32
C LEU A 115 15.20 -15.12 1.33
N ALA A 116 15.30 -15.76 0.16
CA ALA A 116 16.14 -15.31 -0.96
C ALA A 116 15.39 -14.23 -1.76
N VAL A 117 15.44 -12.99 -1.26
CA VAL A 117 14.67 -11.87 -1.83
C VAL A 117 15.38 -11.22 -2.99
N ASP A 118 14.77 -11.26 -4.16
CA ASP A 118 15.08 -10.40 -5.30
C ASP A 118 14.42 -9.06 -5.13
N ARG A 119 15.11 -7.96 -5.47
CA ARG A 119 14.61 -6.59 -5.39
C ARG A 119 14.74 -5.89 -6.74
N LYS A 120 13.70 -5.14 -7.10
CA LYS A 120 13.71 -4.25 -8.26
C LYS A 120 13.05 -2.92 -7.89
N ASP A 121 13.80 -1.83 -8.04
CA ASP A 121 13.31 -0.48 -7.83
C ASP A 121 12.94 0.16 -9.17
N TRP A 122 11.85 0.96 -9.19
CA TRP A 122 11.36 1.63 -10.38
C TRP A 122 10.50 2.85 -10.01
N GLU A 123 10.33 3.76 -10.95
CA GLU A 123 9.44 4.89 -10.78
C GLU A 123 8.06 4.54 -11.33
N SER A 124 7.04 4.65 -10.48
CA SER A 124 5.67 4.44 -10.95
C SER A 124 5.28 5.56 -11.90
N PRO A 125 4.78 5.23 -13.10
CA PRO A 125 4.19 6.22 -13.99
C PRO A 125 2.91 6.81 -13.39
N ASP A 126 2.26 6.06 -12.50
CA ASP A 126 1.02 6.47 -11.87
C ASP A 126 1.32 7.49 -10.77
N ARG A 127 0.68 8.63 -10.88
CA ARG A 127 0.69 9.65 -9.84
C ARG A 127 -0.53 9.46 -8.96
N PHE A 128 -0.30 9.22 -7.68
CA PHE A 128 -1.39 9.31 -6.73
C PHE A 128 -1.81 10.78 -6.64
N GLY A 129 -3.02 11.05 -7.07
CA GLY A 129 -3.56 12.40 -7.09
C GLY A 129 -5.08 12.39 -7.15
N PHE A 130 -5.66 13.58 -7.20
CA PHE A 130 -7.10 13.81 -7.19
C PHE A 130 -7.47 14.72 -8.35
N ASP A 131 -8.58 14.43 -9.01
CA ASP A 131 -9.13 15.30 -10.06
C ASP A 131 -9.64 16.62 -9.47
N ASP A 132 -10.10 16.58 -8.22
CA ASP A 132 -10.61 17.72 -7.48
C ASP A 132 -9.70 18.09 -6.30
N PHE A 133 -9.43 19.39 -6.13
CA PHE A 133 -8.59 19.89 -5.03
C PHE A 133 -9.27 19.74 -3.66
N ASP A 134 -10.58 19.94 -3.59
CA ASP A 134 -11.33 19.82 -2.34
C ASP A 134 -11.37 18.36 -1.85
N GLU A 135 -11.38 17.40 -2.78
CA GLU A 135 -11.22 15.98 -2.44
C GLU A 135 -9.84 15.68 -1.84
N LEU A 136 -8.76 16.25 -2.43
CA LEU A 136 -7.41 16.14 -1.86
C LEU A 136 -7.34 16.76 -0.47
N VAL A 137 -7.92 17.94 -0.28
CA VAL A 137 -8.00 18.63 1.02
C VAL A 137 -8.73 17.75 2.05
N ALA A 138 -9.91 17.25 1.70
CA ALA A 138 -10.72 16.40 2.58
C ALA A 138 -10.01 15.08 2.91
N PHE A 139 -9.33 14.46 1.95
CA PHE A 139 -8.51 13.27 2.17
C PHE A 139 -7.37 13.57 3.16
N THR A 140 -6.61 14.64 2.92
CA THR A 140 -5.47 15.04 3.75
C THR A 140 -5.92 15.38 5.17
N ARG A 141 -6.99 16.16 5.31
CA ARG A 141 -7.57 16.52 6.60
C ARG A 141 -7.93 15.30 7.43
N ARG A 142 -8.61 14.31 6.81
CA ARG A 142 -8.96 13.05 7.52
C ARG A 142 -7.70 12.31 8.00
N ARG A 143 -6.65 12.29 7.18
CA ARG A 143 -5.35 11.68 7.54
C ARG A 143 -4.61 12.43 8.65
N LEU A 144 -4.89 13.73 8.80
CA LEU A 144 -4.37 14.56 9.88
C LEU A 144 -5.27 14.55 11.13
N CYS A 145 -6.39 13.81 11.14
CA CYS A 145 -7.35 13.77 12.23
C CYS A 145 -7.91 15.16 12.58
N LEU A 146 -8.12 16.02 11.58
CA LEU A 146 -8.63 17.39 11.77
C LEU A 146 -10.14 17.47 11.47
N PRO A 147 -10.90 18.36 12.15
CA PRO A 147 -12.30 18.60 11.86
C PRO A 147 -12.48 19.33 10.52
N ALA A 148 -13.67 19.18 9.90
CA ALA A 148 -13.97 19.79 8.60
C ALA A 148 -13.85 21.33 8.59
N ALA A 149 -14.06 21.98 9.73
CA ALA A 149 -13.90 23.43 9.85
C ALA A 149 -12.46 23.93 9.54
N ARG A 150 -11.48 23.03 9.47
CA ARG A 150 -10.09 23.35 9.17
C ARG A 150 -9.69 23.08 7.71
N ASP A 151 -10.65 22.80 6.81
CA ASP A 151 -10.34 22.54 5.39
C ASP A 151 -9.57 23.69 4.74
N GLY A 152 -9.90 24.95 5.02
CA GLY A 152 -9.17 26.12 4.51
C GLY A 152 -7.70 26.16 4.92
N GLU A 153 -7.39 25.86 6.19
CA GLU A 153 -6.01 25.81 6.69
C GLU A 153 -5.23 24.67 6.06
N VAL A 154 -5.87 23.53 5.80
CA VAL A 154 -5.24 22.37 5.14
C VAL A 154 -4.99 22.69 3.67
N ALA A 155 -5.91 23.39 2.99
CA ALA A 155 -5.74 23.81 1.61
C ALA A 155 -4.52 24.74 1.45
N GLU A 156 -4.41 25.76 2.30
CA GLU A 156 -3.24 26.66 2.32
C GLU A 156 -1.94 25.89 2.56
N ALA A 157 -1.91 25.02 3.57
CA ALA A 157 -0.75 24.24 3.90
C ALA A 157 -0.32 23.30 2.76
N LEU A 158 -1.25 22.67 2.05
CA LEU A 158 -0.97 21.83 0.89
C LEU A 158 -0.31 22.62 -0.24
N LEU A 159 -0.80 23.84 -0.52
CA LEU A 159 -0.21 24.71 -1.56
C LEU A 159 1.19 25.17 -1.17
N GLU A 160 1.41 25.53 0.08
CA GLU A 160 2.73 25.91 0.60
C GLU A 160 3.74 24.76 0.53
N GLU A 161 3.31 23.50 0.77
CA GLU A 161 4.12 22.30 0.62
C GLU A 161 4.33 21.86 -0.85
N GLY A 162 3.87 22.67 -1.81
CA GLY A 162 4.14 22.47 -3.23
C GLY A 162 3.15 21.56 -3.95
N THR A 163 1.95 21.37 -3.41
CA THR A 163 0.83 20.75 -4.14
C THR A 163 0.55 21.52 -5.41
N ARG A 164 0.43 20.82 -6.54
CA ARG A 164 0.22 21.42 -7.86
C ARG A 164 -0.59 20.52 -8.77
N GLN A 165 -1.16 21.11 -9.80
CA GLN A 165 -1.84 20.36 -10.85
C GLN A 165 -0.84 19.89 -11.92
N VAL A 166 -0.89 18.60 -12.25
CA VAL A 166 -0.05 17.99 -13.29
C VAL A 166 -0.93 17.10 -14.17
N GLY A 167 -1.10 17.45 -15.44
CA GLY A 167 -1.96 16.70 -16.35
C GLY A 167 -3.44 16.67 -15.95
N GLY A 168 -3.93 17.74 -15.29
CA GLY A 168 -5.31 17.83 -14.80
C GLY A 168 -5.53 17.26 -13.41
N VAL A 169 -4.54 16.57 -12.82
CA VAL A 169 -4.65 15.92 -11.51
C VAL A 169 -3.85 16.69 -10.46
N TRP A 170 -4.45 16.92 -9.30
CA TRP A 170 -3.79 17.52 -8.14
C TRP A 170 -2.88 16.51 -7.45
N VAL A 171 -1.58 16.81 -7.40
CA VAL A 171 -0.56 15.94 -6.81
C VAL A 171 0.20 16.67 -5.72
N SER A 172 0.52 15.96 -4.65
CA SER A 172 1.37 16.43 -3.56
C SER A 172 2.63 15.56 -3.48
N GLY A 173 3.77 16.21 -3.27
CA GLY A 173 5.05 15.52 -3.10
C GLY A 173 5.76 15.13 -4.41
N GLN A 174 6.75 14.25 -4.28
CA GLN A 174 7.62 13.78 -5.37
C GLN A 174 7.01 12.59 -6.12
N PRO A 175 7.51 12.27 -7.33
CA PRO A 175 7.16 11.03 -8.02
C PRO A 175 7.34 9.81 -7.11
N ARG A 176 6.46 8.85 -7.25
CA ARG A 176 6.40 7.68 -6.38
C ARG A 176 7.45 6.65 -6.81
N ARG A 177 8.46 6.45 -5.99
CA ARG A 177 9.40 5.33 -6.17
C ARG A 177 8.81 4.08 -5.51
N VAL A 178 8.86 2.99 -6.25
CA VAL A 178 8.25 1.71 -5.90
C VAL A 178 9.32 0.63 -5.92
N THR A 179 9.22 -0.30 -4.99
CA THR A 179 10.08 -1.47 -4.88
C THR A 179 9.25 -2.73 -5.05
N THR A 180 9.59 -3.55 -6.02
CA THR A 180 9.06 -4.90 -6.15
C THR A 180 10.03 -5.87 -5.50
N LEU A 181 9.54 -6.67 -4.56
CA LEU A 181 10.24 -7.76 -3.89
C LEU A 181 9.66 -9.09 -4.34
N SER A 182 10.50 -10.07 -4.60
CA SER A 182 10.00 -11.40 -4.90
C SER A 182 10.92 -12.50 -4.36
N TRP A 183 10.33 -13.66 -4.04
CA TRP A 183 11.04 -14.84 -3.55
C TRP A 183 10.31 -16.13 -3.94
N PRO A 184 11.00 -17.29 -3.93
CA PRO A 184 10.37 -18.58 -4.21
C PRO A 184 9.25 -18.92 -3.23
N GLY A 185 8.18 -19.53 -3.73
CA GLY A 185 7.15 -20.16 -2.90
C GLY A 185 7.58 -21.52 -2.39
N SER A 186 6.80 -22.10 -1.48
CA SER A 186 7.05 -23.41 -0.88
C SER A 186 5.82 -24.32 -0.82
N ALA A 187 4.70 -23.94 -1.46
CA ALA A 187 3.55 -24.82 -1.58
C ALA A 187 3.90 -26.03 -2.44
N GLY A 188 3.78 -27.22 -1.85
CA GLY A 188 4.01 -28.52 -2.53
C GLY A 188 2.88 -28.88 -3.49
#